data_61c2b9b1bffafe388e1708308512142a
#
_entry.id   61c2b9b1bffafe388e1708308512142a
#
_cell.length_a   1.000
_cell.length_b   1.000
_cell.length_c   1.000
_cell.angle_alpha   90.00
_cell.angle_beta   90.00
_cell.angle_gamma   90.00
#
_symmetry.space_group_name_H-M   'P 1'
#
loop_
_entity.id
_entity.type
_entity.pdbx_description
1 polymer ?
#
loop_
_entity_poly.entity_id
_entity_poly.type
_entity_poly.pdbx_seq_one_letter_code
_entity_poly.pdbx_strand_id
1 'polypeptide(L)'
;MRGGTMDIDARQATLPRVRGDIDDDGKARRTGTVWTATAHIITAVIGSGVLSLAWAMAQLGWVTGTVTLVLFAAITLYTCGLLADCYRVGDPVTGKRNYTYTEAVKSNLGGWYVWFCGFCQYANMFGTSIGYTITASISAAAINKSNCFHWHGHDADCSQNTSTYIIGFGVVQAIFCQLHNFHKLWWLSIIAAIMSFSYAAIAVGLSLAQTITGPMGKTTMTGTQVGVDVDSAQKIWMTFQALGNIAFAYSYAIILIEIQDTLRSPPAENKTMRRATVMGISTTTAFYMLCGCLGYSAFGNGAPGNILTGFGFYEPYWLVDFANACIVVHLVGGFQVFCQPLFAAVEGAVAARYPGSTRQYGAAGVNVFRLVYRTSFVAVITLLAILMPFFNSILGILGSIAFWPLTVYFPVEMYIRQRQVPRFSTKWAALQSLSFVCFLVTVAACAASVQGVLDSLKTYVPFKTRT
;
A
#
# COMPACT_ATOMS: atom_id res chain seq x y z
N MET A 1 -4.20 47.15 -40.42
CA MET A 1 -5.14 46.00 -40.43
C MET A 1 -4.84 45.16 -39.22
N ARG A 2 -5.76 45.16 -38.21
CA ARG A 2 -5.65 44.44 -36.95
C ARG A 2 -6.24 43.04 -37.15
N GLY A 3 -5.45 41.98 -36.95
CA GLY A 3 -5.89 40.60 -36.92
C GLY A 3 -6.13 40.16 -35.48
N GLY A 4 -7.36 39.80 -35.19
CA GLY A 4 -7.77 39.39 -33.83
C GLY A 4 -7.27 37.99 -33.46
N THR A 5 -6.69 37.87 -32.30
CA THR A 5 -6.49 36.62 -31.58
C THR A 5 -7.84 36.17 -30.97
N MET A 6 -8.38 35.04 -31.44
CA MET A 6 -9.57 34.43 -30.86
C MET A 6 -9.25 33.84 -29.51
N ASP A 7 -9.85 34.40 -28.47
CA ASP A 7 -9.91 33.87 -27.11
C ASP A 7 -10.69 32.56 -27.10
N ILE A 8 -10.00 31.44 -26.93
CA ILE A 8 -10.59 30.10 -26.75
C ILE A 8 -10.99 29.87 -25.27
N ASP A 9 -10.54 30.72 -24.36
CA ASP A 9 -10.85 30.60 -22.91
C ASP A 9 -12.22 31.17 -22.47
N ALA A 10 -12.92 31.84 -23.39
CA ALA A 10 -14.19 32.53 -23.06
C ALA A 10 -15.45 31.64 -23.09
N ARG A 11 -15.36 30.38 -23.52
CA ARG A 11 -16.57 29.51 -23.66
C ARG A 11 -16.80 28.52 -22.54
N GLN A 12 -15.94 28.45 -21.50
CA GLN A 12 -16.22 27.64 -20.30
C GLN A 12 -16.78 28.45 -19.11
N ALA A 13 -17.05 29.72 -19.26
CA ALA A 13 -17.35 30.64 -18.17
C ALA A 13 -18.80 31.12 -18.10
N THR A 14 -19.79 30.41 -18.62
CA THR A 14 -21.19 30.88 -18.54
C THR A 14 -22.20 29.75 -18.31
N LEU A 15 -22.02 29.01 -17.22
CA LEU A 15 -23.16 28.48 -16.47
C LEU A 15 -23.18 29.18 -15.10
N PRO A 16 -24.33 29.76 -14.65
CA PRO A 16 -24.41 30.37 -13.32
C PRO A 16 -24.15 29.28 -12.29
N ARG A 17 -22.95 29.27 -11.66
CA ARG A 17 -22.65 28.42 -10.51
C ARG A 17 -23.60 28.83 -9.39
N VAL A 18 -24.56 27.98 -9.09
CA VAL A 18 -25.45 28.14 -7.95
C VAL A 18 -24.56 28.26 -6.69
N ARG A 19 -24.79 29.24 -5.84
CA ARG A 19 -24.00 29.58 -4.66
C ARG A 19 -23.85 28.42 -3.63
N GLY A 20 -24.46 27.25 -3.89
CA GLY A 20 -24.42 26.02 -3.10
C GLY A 20 -23.38 24.98 -3.53
N ASP A 21 -22.68 25.19 -4.67
CA ASP A 21 -21.79 24.17 -5.26
C ASP A 21 -20.30 24.40 -4.99
N ILE A 22 -19.95 25.37 -4.14
CA ILE A 22 -18.58 25.79 -3.85
C ILE A 22 -18.32 25.76 -2.35
N ASP A 23 -17.20 25.17 -1.94
CA ASP A 23 -16.70 25.17 -0.56
C ASP A 23 -15.97 26.50 -0.22
N ASP A 24 -15.57 26.65 1.05
CA ASP A 24 -14.89 27.82 1.63
C ASP A 24 -13.52 28.13 0.92
N ASP A 25 -12.94 27.18 0.20
CA ASP A 25 -11.69 27.33 -0.56
C ASP A 25 -11.89 27.66 -2.06
N GLY A 26 -13.12 27.91 -2.49
CA GLY A 26 -13.47 28.21 -3.87
C GLY A 26 -13.48 27.00 -4.82
N LYS A 27 -13.26 25.78 -4.31
CA LYS A 27 -13.33 24.54 -5.09
C LYS A 27 -14.75 23.95 -5.09
N ALA A 28 -14.99 23.00 -5.98
CA ALA A 28 -16.24 22.25 -6.00
C ALA A 28 -16.55 21.65 -4.63
N ARG A 29 -17.82 21.72 -4.22
CA ARG A 29 -18.29 21.25 -2.92
C ARG A 29 -17.95 19.77 -2.73
N ARG A 30 -17.34 19.46 -1.60
CA ARG A 30 -16.99 18.10 -1.19
C ARG A 30 -18.24 17.38 -0.69
N THR A 31 -18.37 16.11 -1.07
CA THR A 31 -19.55 15.30 -0.74
C THR A 31 -19.23 14.08 0.12
N GLY A 32 -17.94 13.83 0.38
CA GLY A 32 -17.47 12.67 1.13
C GLY A 32 -18.05 12.61 2.54
N THR A 33 -18.34 11.41 3.00
CA THR A 33 -18.92 11.10 4.30
C THR A 33 -17.97 10.22 5.11
N VAL A 34 -18.29 9.94 6.38
CA VAL A 34 -17.56 8.99 7.20
C VAL A 34 -17.50 7.60 6.53
N TRP A 35 -18.58 7.18 5.88
CA TRP A 35 -18.67 5.88 5.21
C TRP A 35 -17.77 5.79 3.98
N THR A 36 -17.76 6.83 3.15
CA THR A 36 -16.88 6.87 1.97
C THR A 36 -15.42 6.90 2.38
N ALA A 37 -15.05 7.69 3.39
CA ALA A 37 -13.69 7.70 3.91
C ALA A 37 -13.29 6.34 4.53
N THR A 38 -14.20 5.71 5.31
CA THR A 38 -13.97 4.36 5.87
C THR A 38 -13.74 3.34 4.75
N ALA A 39 -14.54 3.36 3.68
CA ALA A 39 -14.35 2.48 2.54
C ALA A 39 -12.99 2.70 1.85
N HIS A 40 -12.58 3.96 1.66
CA HIS A 40 -11.27 4.28 1.10
C HIS A 40 -10.11 3.80 1.99
N ILE A 41 -10.21 3.97 3.32
CA ILE A 41 -9.22 3.46 4.27
C ILE A 41 -9.12 1.94 4.18
N ILE A 42 -10.24 1.23 4.25
CA ILE A 42 -10.27 -0.24 4.18
C ILE A 42 -9.64 -0.72 2.87
N THR A 43 -10.01 -0.12 1.73
CA THR A 43 -9.46 -0.48 0.42
C THR A 43 -7.95 -0.24 0.33
N ALA A 44 -7.47 0.84 0.95
CA ALA A 44 -6.05 1.16 0.96
C ALA A 44 -5.24 0.24 1.89
N VAL A 45 -5.83 -0.19 3.00
CA VAL A 45 -5.20 -1.04 4.01
C VAL A 45 -5.25 -2.52 3.59
N ILE A 46 -6.42 -3.04 3.14
CA ILE A 46 -6.53 -4.43 2.67
C ILE A 46 -5.98 -4.51 1.23
N GLY A 47 -4.67 -4.60 1.12
CA GLY A 47 -3.91 -4.80 -0.12
C GLY A 47 -3.08 -6.09 -0.04
N SER A 48 -1.92 -6.10 -0.71
CA SER A 48 -1.00 -7.26 -0.69
C SER A 48 -0.46 -7.60 0.71
N GLY A 49 -0.46 -6.65 1.64
CA GLY A 49 0.05 -6.84 3.01
C GLY A 49 -0.69 -7.93 3.79
N VAL A 50 -2.01 -8.07 3.64
CA VAL A 50 -2.78 -9.11 4.34
C VAL A 50 -2.33 -10.53 4.02
N LEU A 51 -1.80 -10.76 2.82
CA LEU A 51 -1.36 -12.08 2.35
C LEU A 51 -0.10 -12.58 3.09
N SER A 52 0.71 -11.67 3.63
CA SER A 52 1.94 -11.99 4.36
C SER A 52 1.73 -12.19 5.86
N LEU A 53 0.54 -11.92 6.41
CA LEU A 53 0.32 -11.91 7.86
C LEU A 53 0.42 -13.30 8.50
N ALA A 54 0.00 -14.36 7.79
CA ALA A 54 0.18 -15.73 8.28
C ALA A 54 1.69 -16.05 8.45
N TRP A 55 2.51 -15.66 7.49
CA TRP A 55 3.97 -15.79 7.57
C TRP A 55 4.53 -14.94 8.72
N ALA A 56 4.10 -13.70 8.87
CA ALA A 56 4.55 -12.84 9.96
C ALA A 56 4.20 -13.42 11.33
N MET A 57 2.99 -13.98 11.49
CA MET A 57 2.60 -14.70 12.70
C MET A 57 3.45 -15.94 12.94
N ALA A 58 3.82 -16.69 11.90
CA ALA A 58 4.72 -17.84 12.02
C ALA A 58 6.10 -17.44 12.55
N GLN A 59 6.61 -16.27 12.17
CA GLN A 59 7.90 -15.79 12.70
C GLN A 59 7.80 -15.30 14.15
N LEU A 60 6.69 -14.67 14.53
CA LEU A 60 6.49 -14.04 15.84
C LEU A 60 5.83 -14.95 16.87
N GLY A 61 5.03 -15.92 16.44
CA GLY A 61 4.22 -16.79 17.30
C GLY A 61 2.94 -16.14 17.81
N TRP A 62 2.18 -16.91 18.56
CA TRP A 62 0.85 -16.49 19.03
C TRP A 62 0.88 -15.23 19.89
N VAL A 63 1.80 -15.14 20.85
CA VAL A 63 1.83 -14.01 21.78
C VAL A 63 2.39 -12.77 21.11
N THR A 64 3.62 -12.84 20.60
CA THR A 64 4.29 -11.68 20.02
C THR A 64 3.58 -11.19 18.76
N GLY A 65 3.08 -12.09 17.90
CA GLY A 65 2.41 -11.72 16.66
C GLY A 65 1.09 -11.00 16.90
N THR A 66 0.22 -11.52 17.78
CA THR A 66 -1.06 -10.87 18.09
C THR A 66 -0.87 -9.54 18.80
N VAL A 67 0.05 -9.47 19.77
CA VAL A 67 0.38 -8.21 20.45
C VAL A 67 0.92 -7.17 19.48
N THR A 68 1.79 -7.58 18.55
CA THR A 68 2.35 -6.69 17.54
C THR A 68 1.27 -6.14 16.61
N LEU A 69 0.35 -6.98 16.09
CA LEU A 69 -0.75 -6.54 15.25
C LEU A 69 -1.62 -5.47 15.95
N VAL A 70 -1.99 -5.71 17.21
CA VAL A 70 -2.77 -4.75 18.02
C VAL A 70 -1.98 -3.47 18.29
N LEU A 71 -0.69 -3.59 18.59
CA LEU A 71 0.17 -2.43 18.87
C LEU A 71 0.33 -1.54 17.64
N PHE A 72 0.59 -2.11 16.46
CA PHE A 72 0.68 -1.33 15.21
C PHE A 72 -0.65 -0.69 14.84
N ALA A 73 -1.77 -1.36 15.07
CA ALA A 73 -3.10 -0.77 14.91
C ALA A 73 -3.29 0.44 15.83
N ALA A 74 -2.96 0.31 17.13
CA ALA A 74 -3.07 1.38 18.11
C ALA A 74 -2.18 2.58 17.78
N ILE A 75 -0.92 2.33 17.38
CA ILE A 75 0.01 3.38 16.94
C ILE A 75 -0.57 4.10 15.72
N THR A 76 -1.03 3.37 14.71
CA THR A 76 -1.62 3.93 13.50
C THR A 76 -2.88 4.75 13.81
N LEU A 77 -3.81 4.23 14.64
CA LEU A 77 -4.99 4.96 15.07
C LEU A 77 -4.63 6.30 15.73
N TYR A 78 -3.66 6.28 16.63
CA TYR A 78 -3.24 7.46 17.37
C TYR A 78 -2.58 8.48 16.44
N THR A 79 -1.57 8.08 15.68
CA THR A 79 -0.79 8.99 14.83
C THR A 79 -1.57 9.52 13.63
N CYS A 80 -2.45 8.72 13.03
CA CYS A 80 -3.38 9.18 12.01
C CYS A 80 -4.40 10.18 12.56
N GLY A 81 -4.78 10.04 13.85
CA GLY A 81 -5.57 11.07 14.53
C GLY A 81 -4.83 12.41 14.67
N LEU A 82 -3.50 12.38 14.93
CA LEU A 82 -2.66 13.59 14.95
C LEU A 82 -2.55 14.19 13.54
N LEU A 83 -2.34 13.35 12.52
CA LEU A 83 -2.26 13.79 11.14
C LEU A 83 -3.55 14.45 10.65
N ALA A 84 -4.69 13.87 11.00
CA ALA A 84 -6.00 14.43 10.64
C ALA A 84 -6.21 15.85 11.18
N ASP A 85 -5.64 16.18 12.37
CA ASP A 85 -5.68 17.53 12.92
C ASP A 85 -4.79 18.52 12.14
N CYS A 86 -3.78 18.03 11.42
CA CYS A 86 -2.85 18.83 10.62
C CYS A 86 -3.36 19.12 9.19
N TYR A 87 -4.55 18.63 8.83
CA TYR A 87 -5.17 18.91 7.52
C TYR A 87 -5.44 20.40 7.31
N ARG A 88 -5.88 21.13 8.35
CA ARG A 88 -6.00 22.59 8.30
C ARG A 88 -4.90 23.25 9.11
N VAL A 89 -4.41 24.36 8.60
CA VAL A 89 -3.34 25.14 9.25
C VAL A 89 -3.94 25.95 10.41
N GLY A 90 -3.44 25.75 11.61
CA GLY A 90 -3.88 26.47 12.81
C GLY A 90 -5.23 25.97 13.33
N ASP A 91 -6.32 26.64 12.94
CA ASP A 91 -7.66 26.27 13.37
C ASP A 91 -8.23 25.11 12.52
N PRO A 92 -8.70 24.01 13.14
CA PRO A 92 -9.16 22.84 12.41
C PRO A 92 -10.51 23.03 11.66
N VAL A 93 -11.20 24.16 11.84
CA VAL A 93 -12.49 24.45 11.19
C VAL A 93 -12.35 25.53 10.12
N THR A 94 -11.64 26.62 10.43
CA THR A 94 -11.54 27.82 9.58
C THR A 94 -10.18 27.99 8.92
N GLY A 95 -9.16 27.19 9.31
CA GLY A 95 -7.82 27.26 8.77
C GLY A 95 -7.74 26.86 7.29
N LYS A 96 -6.68 27.33 6.61
CA LYS A 96 -6.41 26.95 5.22
C LYS A 96 -6.21 25.44 5.10
N ARG A 97 -6.84 24.81 4.10
CA ARG A 97 -6.70 23.39 3.81
C ARG A 97 -5.35 23.05 3.16
N ASN A 98 -4.81 21.90 3.52
CA ASN A 98 -3.70 21.24 2.83
C ASN A 98 -4.29 20.11 1.99
N TYR A 99 -4.02 20.10 0.69
CA TYR A 99 -4.64 19.14 -0.23
C TYR A 99 -3.85 17.82 -0.36
N THR A 100 -2.58 17.87 0.03
CA THR A 100 -1.69 16.71 0.00
C THR A 100 -0.90 16.59 1.28
N TYR A 101 -0.40 15.39 1.53
CA TYR A 101 0.46 15.15 2.69
C TYR A 101 1.69 16.07 2.69
N THR A 102 2.35 16.22 1.53
CA THR A 102 3.53 17.08 1.38
C THR A 102 3.20 18.57 1.64
N GLU A 103 1.99 19.03 1.27
CA GLU A 103 1.53 20.40 1.60
C GLU A 103 1.33 20.58 3.11
N ALA A 104 0.79 19.57 3.80
CA ALA A 104 0.65 19.59 5.25
C ALA A 104 2.04 19.68 5.94
N VAL A 105 3.03 18.93 5.46
CA VAL A 105 4.41 19.03 5.95
C VAL A 105 5.00 20.41 5.64
N LYS A 106 4.78 20.96 4.45
CA LYS A 106 5.27 22.28 4.04
C LYS A 106 4.72 23.38 4.92
N SER A 107 3.43 23.37 5.23
CA SER A 107 2.77 24.42 6.03
C SER A 107 3.12 24.33 7.51
N ASN A 108 3.39 23.16 8.05
CA ASN A 108 3.69 22.98 9.47
C ASN A 108 5.20 22.98 9.78
N LEU A 109 6.03 22.35 8.96
CA LEU A 109 7.47 22.15 9.22
C LEU A 109 8.36 22.95 8.26
N GLY A 110 8.02 22.96 6.96
CA GLY A 110 8.79 23.66 5.94
C GLY A 110 10.18 23.07 5.68
N GLY A 111 11.03 23.83 4.98
CA GLY A 111 12.45 23.52 4.82
C GLY A 111 12.75 22.12 4.26
N TRP A 112 13.80 21.47 4.78
CA TRP A 112 14.26 20.14 4.35
C TRP A 112 13.24 19.01 4.60
N TYR A 113 12.32 19.20 5.56
CA TYR A 113 11.25 18.22 5.87
C TYR A 113 10.37 17.92 4.66
N VAL A 114 10.13 18.92 3.82
CA VAL A 114 9.33 18.76 2.58
C VAL A 114 10.02 17.81 1.61
N TRP A 115 11.34 17.98 1.43
CA TRP A 115 12.15 17.12 0.59
C TRP A 115 12.19 15.68 1.14
N PHE A 116 12.43 15.52 2.44
CA PHE A 116 12.47 14.21 3.09
C PHE A 116 11.10 13.49 3.03
N CYS A 117 10.01 14.22 3.26
CA CYS A 117 8.66 13.68 3.12
C CYS A 117 8.40 13.20 1.67
N GLY A 118 8.69 14.05 0.69
CA GLY A 118 8.55 13.71 -0.73
C GLY A 118 9.38 12.49 -1.11
N PHE A 119 10.64 12.42 -0.65
CA PHE A 119 11.48 11.26 -0.87
C PHE A 119 10.87 9.98 -0.31
N CYS A 120 10.42 9.98 0.95
CA CYS A 120 9.78 8.80 1.56
C CYS A 120 8.49 8.40 0.85
N GLN A 121 7.64 9.37 0.44
CA GLN A 121 6.42 9.10 -0.30
C GLN A 121 6.72 8.48 -1.67
N TYR A 122 7.59 9.09 -2.47
CA TYR A 122 7.89 8.62 -3.81
C TYR A 122 8.66 7.29 -3.81
N ALA A 123 9.59 7.09 -2.86
CA ALA A 123 10.27 5.82 -2.67
C ALA A 123 9.29 4.69 -2.30
N ASN A 124 8.33 4.98 -1.42
CA ASN A 124 7.28 4.01 -1.06
C ASN A 124 6.36 3.70 -2.25
N MET A 125 5.90 4.71 -3.00
CA MET A 125 5.05 4.53 -4.18
C MET A 125 5.76 3.71 -5.27
N PHE A 126 7.03 4.02 -5.53
CA PHE A 126 7.88 3.28 -6.47
C PHE A 126 8.03 1.82 -6.04
N GLY A 127 8.41 1.59 -4.80
CA GLY A 127 8.59 0.24 -4.27
C GLY A 127 7.29 -0.56 -4.19
N THR A 128 6.16 0.09 -3.85
CA THR A 128 4.83 -0.55 -3.86
C THR A 128 4.47 -1.03 -5.27
N SER A 129 4.83 -0.28 -6.31
CA SER A 129 4.64 -0.72 -7.70
C SER A 129 5.43 -2.01 -8.02
N ILE A 130 6.66 -2.16 -7.49
CA ILE A 130 7.44 -3.40 -7.58
C ILE A 130 6.73 -4.52 -6.82
N GLY A 131 6.34 -4.29 -5.57
CA GLY A 131 5.65 -5.27 -4.73
C GLY A 131 4.34 -5.77 -5.36
N TYR A 132 3.57 -4.87 -5.98
CA TYR A 132 2.33 -5.22 -6.68
C TYR A 132 2.60 -6.04 -7.94
N THR A 133 3.65 -5.73 -8.69
CA THR A 133 4.06 -6.52 -9.86
C THR A 133 4.45 -7.94 -9.45
N ILE A 134 5.22 -8.10 -8.37
CA ILE A 134 5.61 -9.41 -7.83
C ILE A 134 4.37 -10.18 -7.36
N THR A 135 3.52 -9.56 -6.56
CA THR A 135 2.33 -10.22 -5.97
C THR A 135 1.34 -10.67 -7.04
N ALA A 136 1.04 -9.80 -8.01
CA ALA A 136 0.14 -10.14 -9.12
C ALA A 136 0.69 -11.30 -9.95
N SER A 137 2.01 -11.33 -10.17
CA SER A 137 2.67 -12.38 -10.94
C SER A 137 2.68 -13.72 -10.22
N ILE A 138 2.92 -13.72 -8.91
CA ILE A 138 2.80 -14.93 -8.07
C ILE A 138 1.37 -15.47 -8.13
N SER A 139 0.35 -14.60 -8.02
CA SER A 139 -1.05 -15.00 -8.09
C SER A 139 -1.43 -15.52 -9.48
N ALA A 140 -0.96 -14.90 -10.56
CA ALA A 140 -1.21 -15.39 -11.92
C ALA A 140 -0.52 -16.74 -12.18
N ALA A 141 0.72 -16.93 -11.67
CA ALA A 141 1.41 -18.21 -11.73
C ALA A 141 0.68 -19.29 -10.91
N ALA A 142 0.13 -18.94 -9.74
CA ALA A 142 -0.64 -19.84 -8.89
C ALA A 142 -1.91 -20.37 -9.58
N ILE A 143 -2.62 -19.53 -10.35
CA ILE A 143 -3.77 -19.95 -11.16
C ILE A 143 -3.35 -21.02 -12.18
N ASN A 144 -2.25 -20.76 -12.91
CA ASN A 144 -1.80 -21.73 -13.92
C ASN A 144 -1.30 -23.05 -13.27
N LYS A 145 -0.64 -22.94 -12.11
CA LYS A 145 -0.20 -24.11 -11.34
C LYS A 145 -1.38 -24.94 -10.82
N SER A 146 -2.42 -24.27 -10.30
CA SER A 146 -3.67 -24.88 -9.86
C SER A 146 -4.35 -25.65 -11.01
N ASN A 147 -4.49 -25.00 -12.16
CA ASN A 147 -5.08 -25.64 -13.35
C ASN A 147 -4.22 -26.82 -13.85
N CYS A 148 -2.90 -26.72 -13.81
CA CYS A 148 -2.01 -27.82 -14.18
C CYS A 148 -2.25 -29.04 -13.28
N PHE A 149 -2.30 -28.88 -11.97
CA PHE A 149 -2.59 -29.95 -11.02
C PHE A 149 -3.99 -30.54 -11.21
N HIS A 150 -4.97 -29.69 -11.53
CA HIS A 150 -6.33 -30.17 -11.80
C HIS A 150 -6.41 -31.08 -13.02
N TRP A 151 -5.69 -30.75 -14.10
CA TRP A 151 -5.73 -31.52 -15.35
C TRP A 151 -4.77 -32.70 -15.39
N HIS A 152 -3.61 -32.63 -14.75
CA HIS A 152 -2.53 -33.61 -14.88
C HIS A 152 -2.25 -34.36 -13.57
N GLY A 153 -2.92 -33.99 -12.46
CA GLY A 153 -2.66 -34.57 -11.13
C GLY A 153 -1.44 -33.98 -10.44
N HIS A 154 -1.29 -34.28 -9.15
CA HIS A 154 -0.22 -33.72 -8.30
C HIS A 154 1.16 -34.35 -8.52
N ASP A 155 1.24 -35.46 -9.28
CA ASP A 155 2.51 -36.09 -9.67
C ASP A 155 3.17 -35.40 -10.88
N ALA A 156 2.45 -34.50 -11.55
CA ALA A 156 2.96 -33.76 -12.70
C ALA A 156 3.89 -32.61 -12.28
N ASP A 157 4.93 -32.34 -13.11
CA ASP A 157 5.75 -31.13 -12.94
C ASP A 157 4.97 -29.89 -13.38
N CYS A 158 4.34 -29.25 -12.43
CA CYS A 158 3.58 -28.01 -12.60
C CYS A 158 4.36 -26.76 -12.17
N SER A 159 5.69 -26.84 -12.09
CA SER A 159 6.52 -25.70 -11.77
C SER A 159 6.43 -24.60 -12.84
N GLN A 160 6.33 -23.34 -12.39
CA GLN A 160 6.09 -22.20 -13.27
C GLN A 160 7.28 -21.23 -13.25
N ASN A 161 7.55 -20.62 -14.40
CA ASN A 161 8.52 -19.51 -14.48
C ASN A 161 7.80 -18.19 -14.18
N THR A 162 7.97 -17.69 -12.97
CA THR A 162 7.34 -16.45 -12.51
C THR A 162 7.71 -15.23 -13.36
N SER A 163 8.89 -15.20 -13.99
CA SER A 163 9.33 -14.09 -14.84
C SER A 163 8.38 -13.83 -16.02
N THR A 164 7.79 -14.88 -16.59
CA THR A 164 6.81 -14.74 -17.68
C THR A 164 5.57 -13.95 -17.25
N TYR A 165 5.08 -14.23 -16.05
CA TYR A 165 3.91 -13.53 -15.48
C TYR A 165 4.26 -12.09 -15.08
N ILE A 166 5.50 -11.84 -14.60
CA ILE A 166 5.99 -10.48 -14.32
C ILE A 166 6.01 -9.64 -15.59
N ILE A 167 6.52 -10.18 -16.71
CA ILE A 167 6.52 -9.50 -18.01
C ILE A 167 5.08 -9.26 -18.49
N GLY A 168 4.22 -10.28 -18.40
CA GLY A 168 2.81 -10.16 -18.79
C GLY A 168 2.09 -9.06 -18.02
N PHE A 169 2.25 -9.00 -16.70
CA PHE A 169 1.70 -7.92 -15.87
C PHE A 169 2.28 -6.55 -16.25
N GLY A 170 3.60 -6.47 -16.51
CA GLY A 170 4.26 -5.26 -16.96
C GLY A 170 3.69 -4.72 -18.27
N VAL A 171 3.44 -5.60 -19.26
CA VAL A 171 2.80 -5.21 -20.54
C VAL A 171 1.41 -4.63 -20.31
N VAL A 172 0.58 -5.28 -19.49
CA VAL A 172 -0.74 -4.77 -19.11
C VAL A 172 -0.63 -3.39 -18.46
N GLN A 173 0.29 -3.21 -17.51
CA GLN A 173 0.49 -1.93 -16.85
C GLN A 173 1.01 -0.83 -17.79
N ALA A 174 1.89 -1.17 -18.75
CA ALA A 174 2.37 -0.22 -19.74
C ALA A 174 1.22 0.37 -20.58
N ILE A 175 0.21 -0.46 -20.91
CA ILE A 175 -1.00 -0.02 -21.62
C ILE A 175 -1.86 0.87 -20.70
N PHE A 176 -2.16 0.41 -19.49
CA PHE A 176 -3.02 1.15 -18.54
C PHE A 176 -2.42 2.50 -18.13
N CYS A 177 -1.10 2.59 -17.99
CA CYS A 177 -0.41 3.84 -17.66
C CYS A 177 -0.60 4.94 -18.72
N GLN A 178 -0.95 4.61 -19.97
CA GLN A 178 -1.19 5.60 -21.01
C GLN A 178 -2.59 6.24 -20.94
N LEU A 179 -3.51 5.71 -20.13
CA LEU A 179 -4.85 6.26 -20.00
C LEU A 179 -4.81 7.67 -19.39
N HIS A 180 -5.39 8.66 -20.10
CA HIS A 180 -5.26 10.08 -19.79
C HIS A 180 -6.10 10.58 -18.60
N ASN A 181 -7.17 9.88 -18.23
CA ASN A 181 -8.15 10.34 -17.26
C ASN A 181 -8.42 9.29 -16.16
N PHE A 182 -7.37 8.75 -15.57
CA PHE A 182 -7.51 7.73 -14.53
C PHE A 182 -8.38 8.20 -13.33
N HIS A 183 -8.34 9.48 -12.99
CA HIS A 183 -9.21 10.07 -11.95
C HIS A 183 -10.72 9.94 -12.24
N LYS A 184 -11.13 9.72 -13.47
CA LYS A 184 -12.53 9.47 -13.83
C LYS A 184 -12.94 8.00 -13.63
N LEU A 185 -12.00 7.12 -13.32
CA LEU A 185 -12.24 5.69 -13.15
C LEU A 185 -12.52 5.33 -11.67
N TRP A 186 -13.36 6.14 -10.98
CA TRP A 186 -13.77 5.88 -9.60
C TRP A 186 -14.38 4.48 -9.39
N TRP A 187 -15.04 3.95 -10.42
CA TRP A 187 -15.60 2.59 -10.43
C TRP A 187 -14.51 1.51 -10.29
N LEU A 188 -13.27 1.76 -10.76
CA LEU A 188 -12.15 0.83 -10.62
C LEU A 188 -11.75 0.67 -9.14
N SER A 189 -11.86 1.74 -8.35
CA SER A 189 -11.62 1.67 -6.89
C SER A 189 -12.68 0.82 -6.19
N ILE A 190 -13.93 0.86 -6.65
CA ILE A 190 -15.00 0.00 -6.11
C ILE A 190 -14.72 -1.47 -6.46
N ILE A 191 -14.36 -1.76 -7.69
CA ILE A 191 -13.98 -3.12 -8.09
C ILE A 191 -12.80 -3.59 -7.26
N ALA A 192 -11.76 -2.77 -7.10
CA ALA A 192 -10.60 -3.10 -6.28
C ALA A 192 -10.98 -3.40 -4.83
N ALA A 193 -11.93 -2.64 -4.25
CA ALA A 193 -12.45 -2.91 -2.90
C ALA A 193 -13.16 -4.27 -2.81
N ILE A 194 -14.07 -4.56 -3.74
CA ILE A 194 -14.78 -5.84 -3.80
C ILE A 194 -13.78 -6.99 -3.92
N MET A 195 -12.79 -6.86 -4.80
CA MET A 195 -11.76 -7.88 -4.98
C MET A 195 -10.94 -8.09 -3.70
N SER A 196 -10.57 -7.00 -2.99
CA SER A 196 -9.83 -7.07 -1.72
C SER A 196 -10.57 -7.89 -0.66
N PHE A 197 -11.84 -7.58 -0.46
CA PHE A 197 -12.66 -8.33 0.48
C PHE A 197 -12.84 -9.78 0.05
N SER A 198 -13.00 -10.04 -1.23
CA SER A 198 -13.22 -11.39 -1.76
C SER A 198 -12.01 -12.29 -1.48
N TYR A 199 -10.80 -11.90 -1.89
CA TYR A 199 -9.64 -12.76 -1.66
C TYR A 199 -9.27 -12.88 -0.17
N ALA A 200 -9.44 -11.80 0.64
CA ALA A 200 -9.19 -11.88 2.06
C ALA A 200 -10.19 -12.80 2.79
N ALA A 201 -11.48 -12.71 2.43
CA ALA A 201 -12.50 -13.59 2.99
C ALA A 201 -12.29 -15.06 2.59
N ILE A 202 -11.90 -15.32 1.34
CA ILE A 202 -11.56 -16.67 0.86
C ILE A 202 -10.33 -17.20 1.62
N ALA A 203 -9.28 -16.40 1.79
CA ALA A 203 -8.10 -16.80 2.57
C ALA A 203 -8.46 -17.17 4.02
N VAL A 204 -9.32 -16.37 4.68
CA VAL A 204 -9.85 -16.68 6.02
C VAL A 204 -10.65 -17.97 6.02
N GLY A 205 -11.58 -18.14 5.07
CA GLY A 205 -12.44 -19.33 4.96
C GLY A 205 -11.64 -20.61 4.72
N LEU A 206 -10.67 -20.58 3.79
CA LEU A 206 -9.78 -21.71 3.51
C LEU A 206 -8.87 -22.03 4.70
N SER A 207 -8.34 -21.02 5.39
CA SER A 207 -7.53 -21.21 6.58
C SER A 207 -8.35 -21.85 7.72
N LEU A 208 -9.59 -21.42 7.90
CA LEU A 208 -10.49 -22.00 8.89
C LEU A 208 -10.83 -23.46 8.53
N ALA A 209 -11.16 -23.73 7.27
CA ALA A 209 -11.42 -25.09 6.80
C ALA A 209 -10.20 -26.00 7.04
N GLN A 210 -8.99 -25.55 6.65
CA GLN A 210 -7.75 -26.28 6.87
C GLN A 210 -7.47 -26.54 8.35
N THR A 211 -7.79 -25.59 9.22
CA THR A 211 -7.61 -25.75 10.69
C THR A 211 -8.59 -26.78 11.26
N ILE A 212 -9.82 -26.89 10.72
CA ILE A 212 -10.85 -27.81 11.23
C ILE A 212 -10.68 -29.22 10.66
N THR A 213 -10.38 -29.35 9.37
CA THR A 213 -10.45 -30.63 8.64
C THR A 213 -9.08 -31.19 8.27
N GLY A 214 -8.06 -30.35 8.20
CA GLY A 214 -6.71 -30.74 7.80
C GLY A 214 -5.77 -31.05 8.96
N PRO A 215 -4.55 -31.52 8.68
CA PRO A 215 -3.50 -31.60 9.68
C PRO A 215 -3.11 -30.16 10.08
N MET A 216 -3.32 -29.82 11.34
CA MET A 216 -2.89 -28.51 11.86
C MET A 216 -1.39 -28.37 11.78
N GLY A 217 -0.90 -27.20 11.34
CA GLY A 217 0.51 -26.86 11.37
C GLY A 217 1.08 -26.83 12.81
N LYS A 218 2.36 -27.12 12.97
CA LYS A 218 3.02 -26.98 14.28
C LYS A 218 3.12 -25.50 14.62
N THR A 219 2.36 -25.06 15.62
CA THR A 219 2.37 -23.69 16.12
C THR A 219 3.06 -23.61 17.48
N THR A 220 3.64 -22.46 17.80
CA THR A 220 4.28 -22.18 19.08
C THR A 220 3.93 -20.80 19.61
N MET A 221 4.16 -20.55 20.88
CA MET A 221 3.92 -19.22 21.48
C MET A 221 4.88 -18.16 20.93
N THR A 222 6.07 -18.57 20.50
CA THR A 222 7.16 -17.69 20.04
C THR A 222 7.46 -17.80 18.53
N GLY A 223 6.67 -18.56 17.76
CA GLY A 223 6.86 -18.78 16.33
C GLY A 223 7.96 -19.78 16.01
N THR A 224 8.61 -19.65 14.87
CA THR A 224 9.74 -20.50 14.43
C THR A 224 10.74 -20.71 15.55
N GLN A 225 11.17 -21.96 15.76
CA GLN A 225 12.01 -22.37 16.89
C GLN A 225 13.49 -22.42 16.50
N VAL A 226 14.34 -21.82 17.34
CA VAL A 226 15.80 -21.88 17.19
C VAL A 226 16.29 -23.31 17.42
N GLY A 227 17.16 -23.79 16.54
CA GLY A 227 17.73 -25.15 16.60
C GLY A 227 16.82 -26.25 16.06
N VAL A 228 15.56 -25.94 15.70
CA VAL A 228 14.61 -26.88 15.09
C VAL A 228 14.24 -26.40 13.68
N ASP A 229 13.72 -25.18 13.55
CA ASP A 229 13.26 -24.61 12.28
C ASP A 229 14.35 -23.73 11.65
N VAL A 230 15.08 -22.96 12.46
CA VAL A 230 16.06 -21.96 12.00
C VAL A 230 17.21 -21.81 13.00
N ASP A 231 18.32 -21.20 12.58
CA ASP A 231 19.39 -20.78 13.49
C ASP A 231 19.03 -19.46 14.23
N SER A 232 19.84 -19.11 15.26
CA SER A 232 19.58 -17.93 16.10
C SER A 232 19.65 -16.61 15.31
N ALA A 233 20.58 -16.49 14.38
CA ALA A 233 20.73 -15.28 13.58
C ALA A 233 19.56 -15.14 12.60
N GLN A 234 19.19 -16.23 11.93
CA GLN A 234 18.05 -16.27 11.03
C GLN A 234 16.74 -15.93 11.74
N LYS A 235 16.52 -16.46 12.95
CA LYS A 235 15.35 -16.11 13.77
C LYS A 235 15.24 -14.60 14.02
N ILE A 236 16.34 -13.94 14.36
CA ILE A 236 16.38 -12.49 14.60
C ILE A 236 15.99 -11.74 13.32
N TRP A 237 16.61 -12.09 12.18
CA TRP A 237 16.31 -11.45 10.90
C TRP A 237 14.84 -11.64 10.50
N MET A 238 14.32 -12.86 10.56
CA MET A 238 12.92 -13.14 10.20
C MET A 238 11.93 -12.44 11.12
N THR A 239 12.25 -12.33 12.43
CA THR A 239 11.43 -11.58 13.39
C THR A 239 11.31 -10.10 13.02
N PHE A 240 12.42 -9.42 12.76
CA PHE A 240 12.38 -8.01 12.38
C PHE A 240 11.77 -7.79 11.00
N GLN A 241 12.00 -8.69 10.04
CA GLN A 241 11.33 -8.65 8.75
C GLN A 241 9.81 -8.80 8.88
N ALA A 242 9.32 -9.67 9.78
CA ALA A 242 7.89 -9.80 10.08
C ALA A 242 7.28 -8.50 10.64
N LEU A 243 8.03 -7.77 11.50
CA LEU A 243 7.61 -6.43 11.95
C LEU A 243 7.49 -5.46 10.77
N GLY A 244 8.40 -5.51 9.81
CA GLY A 244 8.33 -4.72 8.57
C GLY A 244 7.10 -5.04 7.73
N ASN A 245 6.75 -6.32 7.59
CA ASN A 245 5.56 -6.75 6.85
C ASN A 245 4.26 -6.27 7.54
N ILE A 246 4.18 -6.34 8.88
CA ILE A 246 3.05 -5.79 9.63
C ILE A 246 3.00 -4.27 9.50
N ALA A 247 4.14 -3.58 9.56
CA ALA A 247 4.24 -2.14 9.34
C ALA A 247 3.70 -1.74 7.96
N PHE A 248 4.05 -2.48 6.91
CA PHE A 248 3.53 -2.27 5.57
C PHE A 248 2.00 -2.39 5.52
N ALA A 249 1.46 -3.43 6.15
CA ALA A 249 0.02 -3.67 6.18
C ALA A 249 -0.77 -2.50 6.80
N TYR A 250 -0.19 -1.74 7.73
CA TYR A 250 -0.83 -0.58 8.38
C TYR A 250 -0.44 0.78 7.79
N SER A 251 0.36 0.84 6.71
CA SER A 251 0.93 2.09 6.17
C SER A 251 -0.02 2.84 5.22
N TYR A 252 -1.21 3.26 5.68
CA TYR A 252 -2.14 4.06 4.86
C TYR A 252 -2.02 5.59 5.07
N ALA A 253 -1.28 6.03 6.07
CA ALA A 253 -1.13 7.46 6.40
C ALA A 253 -0.69 8.33 5.21
N ILE A 254 0.02 7.72 4.25
CA ILE A 254 0.51 8.36 3.02
C ILE A 254 -0.59 9.01 2.17
N ILE A 255 -1.82 8.51 2.25
CA ILE A 255 -2.99 9.00 1.49
C ILE A 255 -4.10 9.56 2.39
N LEU A 256 -3.84 9.69 3.71
CA LEU A 256 -4.86 10.13 4.66
C LEU A 256 -5.36 11.54 4.37
N ILE A 257 -4.45 12.49 4.08
CA ILE A 257 -4.80 13.89 3.80
C ILE A 257 -5.64 13.98 2.53
N GLU A 258 -5.30 13.22 1.50
CA GLU A 258 -6.03 13.15 0.24
C GLU A 258 -7.45 12.57 0.43
N ILE A 259 -7.61 11.55 1.26
CA ILE A 259 -8.94 11.03 1.65
C ILE A 259 -9.71 12.11 2.43
N GLN A 260 -9.07 12.79 3.37
CA GLN A 260 -9.68 13.82 4.19
C GLN A 260 -10.13 15.01 3.36
N ASP A 261 -9.40 15.36 2.28
CA ASP A 261 -9.79 16.43 1.36
C ASP A 261 -11.06 16.12 0.56
N THR A 262 -11.56 14.89 0.56
CA THR A 262 -12.86 14.56 -0.07
C THR A 262 -14.06 14.81 0.84
N LEU A 263 -13.84 15.02 2.15
CA LEU A 263 -14.88 15.07 3.16
C LEU A 263 -15.62 16.41 3.16
N ARG A 264 -16.95 16.34 3.26
CA ARG A 264 -17.81 17.52 3.42
C ARG A 264 -17.62 18.18 4.80
N SER A 265 -17.77 19.49 4.83
CA SER A 265 -17.84 20.29 6.05
C SER A 265 -19.15 21.12 6.02
N PRO A 266 -19.89 21.29 7.13
CA PRO A 266 -19.77 20.66 8.45
C PRO A 266 -20.19 19.19 8.47
N PRO A 267 -19.80 18.36 9.49
CA PRO A 267 -18.91 18.70 10.60
C PRO A 267 -17.46 18.85 10.15
N ALA A 268 -16.57 19.37 11.03
CA ALA A 268 -15.16 19.56 10.70
C ALA A 268 -14.51 18.25 10.21
N GLU A 269 -13.73 18.33 9.13
CA GLU A 269 -13.20 17.18 8.40
C GLU A 269 -12.33 16.26 9.29
N ASN A 270 -11.55 16.84 10.23
CA ASN A 270 -10.75 16.06 11.17
C ASN A 270 -11.59 15.17 12.09
N LYS A 271 -12.77 15.64 12.54
CA LYS A 271 -13.69 14.83 13.36
C LYS A 271 -14.27 13.67 12.57
N THR A 272 -14.66 13.93 11.32
CA THR A 272 -15.16 12.90 10.40
C THR A 272 -14.06 11.89 10.07
N MET A 273 -12.85 12.38 9.78
CA MET A 273 -11.70 11.52 9.45
C MET A 273 -11.27 10.65 10.62
N ARG A 274 -11.23 11.18 11.84
CA ARG A 274 -10.93 10.38 13.04
C ARG A 274 -11.93 9.23 13.24
N ARG A 275 -13.23 9.48 13.04
CA ARG A 275 -14.25 8.41 13.10
C ARG A 275 -14.04 7.38 11.99
N ALA A 276 -13.79 7.83 10.78
CA ALA A 276 -13.50 6.94 9.65
C ALA A 276 -12.24 6.10 9.89
N THR A 277 -11.19 6.70 10.45
CA THR A 277 -9.95 6.00 10.83
C THR A 277 -10.22 4.91 11.88
N VAL A 278 -10.98 5.23 12.93
CA VAL A 278 -11.34 4.22 13.96
C VAL A 278 -12.11 3.07 13.33
N MET A 279 -13.15 3.36 12.53
CA MET A 279 -13.96 2.32 11.87
C MET A 279 -13.10 1.51 10.89
N GLY A 280 -12.33 2.17 10.04
CA GLY A 280 -11.49 1.52 9.02
C GLY A 280 -10.42 0.63 9.64
N ILE A 281 -9.61 1.16 10.56
CA ILE A 281 -8.52 0.40 11.18
C ILE A 281 -9.06 -0.71 12.08
N SER A 282 -10.14 -0.50 12.82
CA SER A 282 -10.73 -1.58 13.64
C SER A 282 -11.23 -2.74 12.76
N THR A 283 -11.93 -2.45 11.67
CA THR A 283 -12.40 -3.46 10.73
C THR A 283 -11.24 -4.19 10.07
N THR A 284 -10.24 -3.48 9.58
CA THR A 284 -9.08 -4.10 8.93
C THR A 284 -8.23 -4.89 9.92
N THR A 285 -8.08 -4.43 11.17
CA THR A 285 -7.38 -5.18 12.22
C THR A 285 -8.09 -6.49 12.54
N ALA A 286 -9.43 -6.50 12.57
CA ALA A 286 -10.18 -7.74 12.75
C ALA A 286 -9.90 -8.74 11.60
N PHE A 287 -9.91 -8.28 10.34
CA PHE A 287 -9.52 -9.12 9.20
C PHE A 287 -8.06 -9.58 9.28
N TYR A 288 -7.15 -8.73 9.70
CA TYR A 288 -5.73 -9.05 9.85
C TYR A 288 -5.50 -10.10 10.93
N MET A 289 -6.20 -9.97 12.06
CA MET A 289 -6.18 -10.97 13.12
C MET A 289 -6.73 -12.31 12.62
N LEU A 290 -7.84 -12.31 11.88
CA LEU A 290 -8.40 -13.53 11.31
C LEU A 290 -7.44 -14.18 10.29
N CYS A 291 -6.92 -13.42 9.30
CA CYS A 291 -5.97 -13.93 8.32
C CYS A 291 -4.67 -14.42 8.96
N GLY A 292 -4.10 -13.65 9.89
CA GLY A 292 -2.86 -13.98 10.57
C GLY A 292 -3.00 -15.20 11.48
N CYS A 293 -3.99 -15.18 12.37
CA CYS A 293 -4.18 -16.26 13.37
C CYS A 293 -4.67 -17.57 12.72
N LEU A 294 -5.69 -17.52 11.86
CA LEU A 294 -6.17 -18.72 11.20
C LEU A 294 -5.15 -19.27 10.20
N GLY A 295 -4.46 -18.39 9.47
CA GLY A 295 -3.38 -18.83 8.58
C GLY A 295 -2.21 -19.46 9.35
N TYR A 296 -1.84 -18.90 10.49
CA TYR A 296 -0.84 -19.51 11.36
C TYR A 296 -1.32 -20.84 11.97
N SER A 297 -2.59 -20.93 12.36
CA SER A 297 -3.18 -22.20 12.81
C SER A 297 -3.16 -23.28 11.71
N ALA A 298 -3.47 -22.89 10.47
CA ALA A 298 -3.51 -23.81 9.33
C ALA A 298 -2.13 -24.32 8.92
N PHE A 299 -1.12 -23.44 8.88
CA PHE A 299 0.20 -23.74 8.30
C PHE A 299 1.32 -23.87 9.34
N GLY A 300 1.10 -23.38 10.56
CA GLY A 300 2.13 -23.40 11.62
C GLY A 300 3.37 -22.57 11.27
N ASN A 301 4.52 -22.99 11.81
CA ASN A 301 5.82 -22.33 11.58
C ASN A 301 6.27 -22.34 10.11
N GLY A 302 5.71 -23.22 9.28
CA GLY A 302 5.94 -23.29 7.84
C GLY A 302 5.01 -22.44 6.99
N ALA A 303 4.30 -21.45 7.57
CA ALA A 303 3.37 -20.63 6.81
C ALA A 303 4.03 -19.94 5.61
N PRO A 304 3.40 -19.99 4.41
CA PRO A 304 3.96 -19.44 3.19
C PRO A 304 3.96 -17.91 3.22
N GLY A 305 4.84 -17.31 2.43
CA GLY A 305 4.92 -15.85 2.29
C GLY A 305 3.63 -15.20 1.78
N ASN A 306 2.92 -15.89 0.89
CA ASN A 306 1.56 -15.55 0.47
C ASN A 306 0.64 -16.69 0.90
N ILE A 307 -0.32 -16.39 1.77
CA ILE A 307 -1.22 -17.39 2.37
C ILE A 307 -1.97 -18.22 1.31
N LEU A 308 -2.37 -17.63 0.19
CA LEU A 308 -3.12 -18.34 -0.86
C LEU A 308 -2.28 -19.37 -1.63
N THR A 309 -0.96 -19.27 -1.58
CA THR A 309 -0.09 -20.28 -2.20
C THR A 309 0.16 -21.51 -1.31
N GLY A 310 -0.32 -21.49 -0.07
CA GLY A 310 -0.12 -22.55 0.91
C GLY A 310 -1.16 -23.68 0.85
N PHE A 311 -2.31 -23.46 0.21
CA PHE A 311 -3.43 -24.43 0.24
C PHE A 311 -3.24 -25.66 -0.66
N GLY A 312 -2.07 -25.85 -1.27
CA GLY A 312 -1.68 -27.07 -1.97
C GLY A 312 -2.39 -27.32 -3.29
N PHE A 313 -3.23 -26.40 -3.72
CA PHE A 313 -3.99 -26.48 -4.97
C PHE A 313 -4.83 -27.77 -5.10
N TYR A 314 -5.59 -28.11 -4.02
CA TYR A 314 -6.61 -29.16 -4.03
C TYR A 314 -8.01 -28.58 -4.22
N GLU A 315 -8.99 -29.45 -4.33
CA GLU A 315 -10.40 -29.03 -4.43
C GLU A 315 -10.84 -28.15 -3.23
N PRO A 316 -11.60 -27.07 -3.48
CA PRO A 316 -12.12 -26.66 -4.80
C PRO A 316 -11.14 -25.74 -5.55
N TYR A 317 -10.53 -26.22 -6.62
CA TYR A 317 -9.57 -25.47 -7.44
C TYR A 317 -10.08 -24.08 -7.85
N TRP A 318 -11.36 -24.02 -8.31
CA TRP A 318 -11.97 -22.78 -8.77
C TRP A 318 -11.97 -21.67 -7.71
N LEU A 319 -12.03 -22.01 -6.43
CA LEU A 319 -12.06 -21.02 -5.34
C LEU A 319 -10.69 -20.39 -5.13
N VAL A 320 -9.63 -21.21 -5.20
CA VAL A 320 -8.23 -20.71 -5.14
C VAL A 320 -7.92 -19.87 -6.37
N ASP A 321 -8.34 -20.31 -7.56
CA ASP A 321 -8.18 -19.57 -8.80
C ASP A 321 -8.92 -18.23 -8.77
N PHE A 322 -10.16 -18.22 -8.31
CA PHE A 322 -10.96 -17.01 -8.16
C PHE A 322 -10.31 -16.02 -7.17
N ALA A 323 -9.81 -16.50 -6.03
CA ALA A 323 -9.10 -15.66 -5.07
C ALA A 323 -7.84 -15.01 -5.70
N ASN A 324 -7.03 -15.79 -6.41
CA ASN A 324 -5.84 -15.28 -7.09
C ASN A 324 -6.21 -14.32 -8.23
N ALA A 325 -7.27 -14.58 -8.99
CA ALA A 325 -7.78 -13.65 -10.00
C ALA A 325 -8.23 -12.32 -9.37
N CYS A 326 -8.91 -12.36 -8.22
CA CYS A 326 -9.27 -11.16 -7.47
C CYS A 326 -8.04 -10.33 -7.08
N ILE A 327 -6.94 -10.99 -6.65
CA ILE A 327 -5.67 -10.30 -6.35
C ILE A 327 -5.13 -9.62 -7.60
N VAL A 328 -5.04 -10.32 -8.73
CA VAL A 328 -4.50 -9.75 -9.98
C VAL A 328 -5.31 -8.52 -10.40
N VAL A 329 -6.65 -8.62 -10.41
CA VAL A 329 -7.53 -7.50 -10.78
C VAL A 329 -7.38 -6.32 -9.82
N HIS A 330 -7.36 -6.58 -8.49
CA HIS A 330 -7.12 -5.54 -7.49
C HIS A 330 -5.78 -4.83 -7.72
N LEU A 331 -4.71 -5.58 -7.98
CA LEU A 331 -3.37 -5.02 -8.12
C LEU A 331 -3.16 -4.31 -9.46
N VAL A 332 -3.90 -4.64 -10.51
CA VAL A 332 -3.93 -3.84 -11.75
C VAL A 332 -4.42 -2.41 -11.44
N GLY A 333 -5.50 -2.28 -10.70
CA GLY A 333 -6.02 -0.98 -10.27
C GLY A 333 -5.11 -0.30 -9.25
N GLY A 334 -4.65 -1.03 -8.24
CA GLY A 334 -3.77 -0.52 -7.20
C GLY A 334 -2.46 0.05 -7.74
N PHE A 335 -1.83 -0.63 -8.70
CA PHE A 335 -0.61 -0.15 -9.37
C PHE A 335 -0.81 1.26 -9.94
N GLN A 336 -1.93 1.51 -10.59
CA GLN A 336 -2.23 2.82 -11.17
C GLN A 336 -2.40 3.90 -10.10
N VAL A 337 -3.03 3.58 -8.96
CA VAL A 337 -3.20 4.52 -7.84
C VAL A 337 -1.85 5.00 -7.31
N PHE A 338 -0.85 4.11 -7.23
CA PHE A 338 0.49 4.47 -6.74
C PHE A 338 1.39 5.12 -7.80
N CYS A 339 1.22 4.78 -9.08
CA CYS A 339 2.05 5.35 -10.15
C CYS A 339 1.61 6.76 -10.59
N GLN A 340 0.30 7.06 -10.62
CA GLN A 340 -0.19 8.33 -11.14
C GLN A 340 0.35 9.56 -10.40
N PRO A 341 0.48 9.60 -9.06
CA PRO A 341 1.12 10.71 -8.36
C PRO A 341 2.59 10.90 -8.75
N LEU A 342 3.35 9.79 -8.95
CA LEU A 342 4.72 9.83 -9.44
C LEU A 342 4.79 10.45 -10.84
N PHE A 343 3.92 10.02 -11.74
CA PHE A 343 3.84 10.55 -13.08
C PHE A 343 3.51 12.04 -13.07
N ALA A 344 2.51 12.44 -12.29
CA ALA A 344 2.11 13.84 -12.18
C ALA A 344 3.25 14.73 -11.65
N ALA A 345 4.02 14.27 -10.66
CA ALA A 345 5.14 15.00 -10.10
C ALA A 345 6.25 15.23 -11.14
N VAL A 346 6.66 14.17 -11.85
CA VAL A 346 7.73 14.27 -12.87
C VAL A 346 7.26 15.03 -14.10
N GLU A 347 6.06 14.73 -14.62
CA GLU A 347 5.48 15.42 -15.77
C GLU A 347 5.31 16.93 -15.49
N GLY A 348 4.86 17.29 -14.27
CA GLY A 348 4.73 18.68 -13.83
C GLY A 348 6.09 19.40 -13.74
N ALA A 349 7.10 18.75 -13.16
CA ALA A 349 8.44 19.30 -13.06
C ALA A 349 9.10 19.52 -14.43
N VAL A 350 8.93 18.55 -15.35
CA VAL A 350 9.43 18.65 -16.73
C VAL A 350 8.69 19.72 -17.53
N ALA A 351 7.36 19.79 -17.41
CA ALA A 351 6.54 20.82 -18.07
C ALA A 351 6.93 22.24 -17.62
N ALA A 352 7.22 22.42 -16.33
CA ALA A 352 7.67 23.71 -15.80
C ALA A 352 9.04 24.15 -16.36
N ARG A 353 9.95 23.19 -16.61
CA ARG A 353 11.29 23.47 -17.16
C ARG A 353 11.31 23.51 -18.68
N TYR A 354 10.51 22.68 -19.34
CA TYR A 354 10.45 22.47 -20.78
C TYR A 354 8.99 22.48 -21.27
N PRO A 355 8.37 23.66 -21.46
CA PRO A 355 6.94 23.77 -21.82
C PRO A 355 6.56 22.99 -23.11
N GLY A 356 7.52 22.82 -24.05
CA GLY A 356 7.30 22.03 -25.27
C GLY A 356 7.10 20.53 -25.06
N SER A 357 7.49 19.98 -23.88
CA SER A 357 7.38 18.56 -23.57
C SER A 357 5.92 18.08 -23.43
N THR A 358 4.99 19.02 -23.20
CA THR A 358 3.55 18.72 -23.08
C THR A 358 2.81 18.70 -24.40
N ARG A 359 3.52 18.97 -25.52
CA ARG A 359 2.91 19.05 -26.87
C ARG A 359 2.33 17.70 -27.28
N GLN A 360 1.11 17.71 -27.75
CA GLN A 360 0.43 16.55 -28.28
C GLN A 360 0.60 16.49 -29.80
N TYR A 361 0.78 15.29 -30.34
CA TYR A 361 1.03 15.04 -31.73
C TYR A 361 -0.02 14.08 -32.32
N GLY A 362 -0.41 14.33 -33.59
CA GLY A 362 -1.35 13.51 -34.33
C GLY A 362 -2.82 13.65 -33.91
N ALA A 363 -3.70 12.98 -34.62
CA ALA A 363 -5.15 13.00 -34.39
C ALA A 363 -5.51 12.35 -33.02
N ALA A 364 -4.67 11.43 -32.51
CA ALA A 364 -4.85 10.77 -31.23
C ALA A 364 -4.33 11.59 -30.05
N GLY A 365 -3.75 12.78 -30.25
CA GLY A 365 -3.24 13.64 -29.18
C GLY A 365 -2.12 13.00 -28.35
N VAL A 366 -1.22 12.23 -28.97
CA VAL A 366 -0.16 11.50 -28.25
C VAL A 366 0.92 12.45 -27.76
N ASN A 367 1.23 12.41 -26.49
CA ASN A 367 2.39 13.09 -25.90
C ASN A 367 3.57 12.11 -25.84
N VAL A 368 4.59 12.35 -26.68
CA VAL A 368 5.75 11.47 -26.83
C VAL A 368 6.56 11.35 -25.52
N PHE A 369 6.77 12.47 -24.81
CA PHE A 369 7.48 12.44 -23.53
C PHE A 369 6.76 11.53 -22.53
N ARG A 370 5.43 11.69 -22.39
CA ARG A 370 4.60 10.87 -21.48
C ARG A 370 4.67 9.39 -21.86
N LEU A 371 4.54 9.08 -23.15
CA LEU A 371 4.60 7.71 -23.65
C LEU A 371 5.94 7.04 -23.28
N VAL A 372 7.04 7.70 -23.61
CA VAL A 372 8.39 7.17 -23.36
C VAL A 372 8.65 7.06 -21.85
N TYR A 373 8.36 8.11 -21.08
CA TYR A 373 8.61 8.14 -19.63
C TYR A 373 7.82 7.05 -18.89
N ARG A 374 6.51 6.96 -19.12
CA ARG A 374 5.64 5.99 -18.43
C ARG A 374 5.98 4.55 -18.81
N THR A 375 6.27 4.29 -20.10
CA THR A 375 6.69 2.96 -20.55
C THR A 375 8.06 2.59 -19.94
N SER A 376 9.02 3.50 -19.92
CA SER A 376 10.34 3.28 -19.30
C SER A 376 10.22 3.02 -17.81
N PHE A 377 9.35 3.75 -17.10
CA PHE A 377 9.07 3.52 -15.69
C PHE A 377 8.57 2.09 -15.46
N VAL A 378 7.56 1.64 -16.22
CA VAL A 378 7.01 0.28 -16.09
C VAL A 378 8.07 -0.76 -16.45
N ALA A 379 8.90 -0.53 -17.47
CA ALA A 379 9.99 -1.43 -17.83
C ALA A 379 11.02 -1.58 -16.69
N VAL A 380 11.39 -0.48 -16.02
CA VAL A 380 12.29 -0.51 -14.86
C VAL A 380 11.64 -1.28 -13.69
N ILE A 381 10.37 -1.03 -13.37
CA ILE A 381 9.63 -1.77 -12.34
C ILE A 381 9.61 -3.26 -12.66
N THR A 382 9.29 -3.63 -13.88
CA THR A 382 9.25 -5.02 -14.36
C THR A 382 10.62 -5.69 -14.23
N LEU A 383 11.68 -5.00 -14.64
CA LEU A 383 13.05 -5.50 -14.52
C LEU A 383 13.44 -5.74 -13.06
N LEU A 384 13.17 -4.76 -12.16
CA LEU A 384 13.46 -4.90 -10.74
C LEU A 384 12.65 -6.03 -10.10
N ALA A 385 11.39 -6.22 -10.48
CA ALA A 385 10.56 -7.33 -10.02
C ALA A 385 11.12 -8.69 -10.46
N ILE A 386 11.68 -8.80 -11.68
CA ILE A 386 12.34 -10.02 -12.16
C ILE A 386 13.63 -10.29 -11.39
N LEU A 387 14.41 -9.25 -11.10
CA LEU A 387 15.68 -9.39 -10.39
C LEU A 387 15.51 -9.75 -8.92
N MET A 388 14.42 -9.32 -8.29
CA MET A 388 14.17 -9.48 -6.85
C MET A 388 12.71 -9.88 -6.56
N PRO A 389 12.25 -11.09 -6.96
CA PRO A 389 10.84 -11.48 -6.76
C PRO A 389 10.57 -11.99 -5.32
N PHE A 390 11.19 -11.35 -4.33
CA PHE A 390 11.16 -11.77 -2.92
C PHE A 390 10.06 -11.03 -2.16
N PHE A 391 8.85 -11.54 -2.25
CA PHE A 391 7.63 -10.90 -1.76
C PHE A 391 7.76 -10.34 -0.33
N ASN A 392 8.07 -11.19 0.66
CA ASN A 392 8.15 -10.76 2.06
C ASN A 392 9.26 -9.74 2.33
N SER A 393 10.41 -9.90 1.70
CA SER A 393 11.53 -8.98 1.88
C SER A 393 11.22 -7.61 1.30
N ILE A 394 10.59 -7.55 0.13
CA ILE A 394 10.13 -6.29 -0.47
C ILE A 394 9.08 -5.63 0.40
N LEU A 395 8.07 -6.36 0.90
CA LEU A 395 7.06 -5.79 1.81
C LEU A 395 7.69 -5.25 3.10
N GLY A 396 8.66 -5.96 3.67
CA GLY A 396 9.37 -5.52 4.87
C GLY A 396 10.18 -4.23 4.64
N ILE A 397 10.85 -4.09 3.49
CA ILE A 397 11.53 -2.83 3.10
C ILE A 397 10.52 -1.69 2.97
N LEU A 398 9.39 -1.92 2.27
CA LEU A 398 8.38 -0.91 2.07
C LEU A 398 7.73 -0.45 3.38
N GLY A 399 7.43 -1.41 4.25
CA GLY A 399 6.91 -1.10 5.59
C GLY A 399 7.88 -0.25 6.41
N SER A 400 9.16 -0.59 6.37
CA SER A 400 10.18 0.17 7.10
C SER A 400 10.40 1.58 6.53
N ILE A 401 10.40 1.77 5.22
CA ILE A 401 10.55 3.10 4.59
C ILE A 401 9.35 4.01 4.87
N ALA A 402 8.13 3.45 4.97
CA ALA A 402 6.91 4.24 5.10
C ALA A 402 6.47 4.45 6.56
N PHE A 403 6.56 3.42 7.42
CA PHE A 403 5.88 3.42 8.70
C PHE A 403 6.41 4.50 9.64
N TRP A 404 7.71 4.50 9.97
CA TRP A 404 8.21 5.52 10.88
C TRP A 404 8.08 6.93 10.31
N PRO A 405 8.60 7.28 9.11
CA PRO A 405 8.54 8.67 8.68
C PRO A 405 7.13 9.16 8.40
N LEU A 406 6.32 8.39 7.67
CA LEU A 406 5.03 8.87 7.18
C LEU A 406 3.86 8.57 8.14
N THR A 407 3.90 7.48 8.91
CA THR A 407 2.83 7.16 9.85
C THR A 407 3.08 7.73 11.25
N VAL A 408 4.35 7.89 11.68
CA VAL A 408 4.67 8.30 13.06
C VAL A 408 5.36 9.66 13.12
N TYR A 409 6.53 9.81 12.49
CA TYR A 409 7.40 10.98 12.66
C TYR A 409 6.75 12.29 12.21
N PHE A 410 6.34 12.38 10.95
CA PHE A 410 5.72 13.60 10.45
C PHE A 410 4.41 13.98 11.16
N PRO A 411 3.47 13.04 11.43
CA PRO A 411 2.29 13.37 12.23
C PRO A 411 2.62 13.90 13.62
N VAL A 412 3.61 13.31 14.29
CA VAL A 412 4.06 13.76 15.63
C VAL A 412 4.69 15.16 15.56
N GLU A 413 5.64 15.37 14.68
CA GLU A 413 6.33 16.67 14.56
C GLU A 413 5.39 17.80 14.12
N MET A 414 4.53 17.55 13.13
CA MET A 414 3.52 18.54 12.72
C MET A 414 2.57 18.88 13.86
N TYR A 415 2.09 17.88 14.58
CA TYR A 415 1.20 18.10 15.72
C TYR A 415 1.88 18.89 16.85
N ILE A 416 3.12 18.55 17.21
CA ILE A 416 3.91 19.29 18.20
C ILE A 416 4.03 20.76 17.80
N ARG A 417 4.33 21.02 16.52
CA ARG A 417 4.51 22.36 15.98
C ARG A 417 3.19 23.15 15.93
N GLN A 418 2.15 22.53 15.40
CA GLN A 418 0.84 23.18 15.25
C GLN A 418 0.18 23.50 16.60
N ARG A 419 0.31 22.58 17.58
CA ARG A 419 -0.27 22.73 18.92
C ARG A 419 0.68 23.40 19.90
N GLN A 420 1.86 23.84 19.46
CA GLN A 420 2.89 24.47 20.30
C GLN A 420 3.14 23.70 21.59
N VAL A 421 3.26 22.37 21.49
CA VAL A 421 3.50 21.50 22.66
C VAL A 421 4.83 21.88 23.30
N PRO A 422 4.85 22.25 24.60
CA PRO A 422 6.08 22.69 25.27
C PRO A 422 7.15 21.60 25.27
N ARG A 423 8.39 21.96 24.93
CA ARG A 423 9.53 21.03 25.00
C ARG A 423 9.69 20.49 26.41
N PHE A 424 10.06 19.21 26.51
CA PHE A 424 10.24 18.48 27.77
C PHE A 424 8.98 18.34 28.63
N SER A 425 7.80 18.73 28.14
CA SER A 425 6.55 18.33 28.79
C SER A 425 6.34 16.82 28.68
N THR A 426 5.55 16.25 29.62
CA THR A 426 5.20 14.81 29.60
C THR A 426 4.63 14.37 28.25
N LYS A 427 3.77 15.21 27.65
CA LYS A 427 3.19 14.95 26.34
C LYS A 427 4.24 14.94 25.25
N TRP A 428 5.15 15.92 25.23
CA TRP A 428 6.25 15.97 24.28
C TRP A 428 7.16 14.75 24.43
N ALA A 429 7.55 14.41 25.66
CA ALA A 429 8.41 13.26 25.92
C ALA A 429 7.75 11.95 25.47
N ALA A 430 6.45 11.74 25.73
CA ALA A 430 5.72 10.56 25.27
C ALA A 430 5.68 10.45 23.74
N LEU A 431 5.41 11.57 23.04
CA LEU A 431 5.38 11.61 21.58
C LEU A 431 6.75 11.31 20.96
N GLN A 432 7.82 11.90 21.51
CA GLN A 432 9.18 11.67 21.04
C GLN A 432 9.67 10.26 21.37
N SER A 433 9.32 9.71 22.53
CA SER A 433 9.63 8.32 22.88
C SER A 433 8.94 7.34 21.93
N LEU A 434 7.65 7.56 21.61
CA LEU A 434 6.94 6.75 20.62
C LEU A 434 7.65 6.80 19.26
N SER A 435 8.00 8.01 18.78
CA SER A 435 8.69 8.19 17.51
C SER A 435 10.06 7.50 17.50
N PHE A 436 10.82 7.61 18.60
CA PHE A 436 12.14 6.99 18.73
C PHE A 436 12.08 5.46 18.73
N VAL A 437 11.15 4.87 19.49
CA VAL A 437 10.96 3.40 19.48
C VAL A 437 10.56 2.90 18.10
N CYS A 438 9.62 3.58 17.42
CA CYS A 438 9.23 3.23 16.05
C CYS A 438 10.40 3.38 15.07
N PHE A 439 11.27 4.38 15.25
CA PHE A 439 12.49 4.54 14.47
C PHE A 439 13.43 3.33 14.61
N LEU A 440 13.71 2.89 15.85
CA LEU A 440 14.57 1.73 16.08
C LEU A 440 14.01 0.46 15.45
N VAL A 441 12.69 0.21 15.61
CA VAL A 441 12.01 -0.92 14.97
C VAL A 441 12.12 -0.84 13.45
N THR A 442 11.93 0.34 12.88
CA THR A 442 12.05 0.59 11.44
C THR A 442 13.44 0.30 10.90
N VAL A 443 14.49 0.76 11.60
CA VAL A 443 15.88 0.50 11.19
C VAL A 443 16.19 -0.99 11.24
N ALA A 444 15.79 -1.68 12.32
CA ALA A 444 15.98 -3.12 12.46
C ALA A 444 15.21 -3.90 11.37
N ALA A 445 13.95 -3.53 11.10
CA ALA A 445 13.14 -4.16 10.06
C ALA A 445 13.71 -3.93 8.65
N CYS A 446 14.25 -2.74 8.38
CA CYS A 446 14.90 -2.42 7.11
C CYS A 446 16.16 -3.29 6.92
N ALA A 447 17.05 -3.35 7.91
CA ALA A 447 18.24 -4.17 7.87
C ALA A 447 17.91 -5.66 7.67
N ALA A 448 16.91 -6.16 8.39
CA ALA A 448 16.44 -7.53 8.29
C ALA A 448 15.86 -7.85 6.91
N SER A 449 15.09 -6.95 6.35
CA SER A 449 14.48 -7.14 5.02
C SER A 449 15.53 -7.09 3.91
N VAL A 450 16.54 -6.23 4.02
CA VAL A 450 17.70 -6.21 3.12
C VAL A 450 18.50 -7.51 3.23
N GLN A 451 18.75 -8.01 4.46
CA GLN A 451 19.39 -9.31 4.66
C GLN A 451 18.58 -10.44 4.00
N GLY A 452 17.24 -10.41 4.14
CA GLY A 452 16.36 -11.38 3.47
C GLY A 452 16.47 -11.35 1.93
N VAL A 453 16.64 -10.17 1.33
CA VAL A 453 16.94 -10.03 -0.12
C VAL A 453 18.29 -10.66 -0.44
N LEU A 454 19.35 -10.33 0.32
CA LEU A 454 20.71 -10.84 0.09
C LEU A 454 20.75 -12.36 0.21
N ASP A 455 20.08 -12.95 1.19
CA ASP A 455 20.02 -14.40 1.37
C ASP A 455 19.26 -15.08 0.22
N SER A 456 18.14 -14.50 -0.22
CA SER A 456 17.38 -15.01 -1.35
C SER A 456 18.15 -14.93 -2.67
N LEU A 457 18.99 -13.91 -2.87
CA LEU A 457 19.85 -13.77 -4.06
C LEU A 457 20.94 -14.83 -4.16
N LYS A 458 21.32 -15.51 -3.07
CA LYS A 458 22.31 -16.58 -3.10
C LYS A 458 21.83 -17.81 -3.88
N THR A 459 20.53 -18.06 -3.89
CA THR A 459 19.92 -19.25 -4.51
C THR A 459 19.10 -18.92 -5.76
N TYR A 460 18.63 -17.68 -5.88
CA TYR A 460 17.78 -17.25 -6.99
C TYR A 460 18.60 -16.88 -8.22
N VAL A 461 18.23 -17.45 -9.37
CA VAL A 461 18.79 -17.09 -10.67
C VAL A 461 17.67 -16.56 -11.56
N PRO A 462 17.70 -15.26 -11.97
CA PRO A 462 16.69 -14.67 -12.84
C PRO A 462 16.45 -15.51 -14.10
N PHE A 463 15.19 -15.64 -14.52
CA PHE A 463 14.71 -16.40 -15.67
C PHE A 463 14.91 -17.93 -15.61
N LYS A 464 15.68 -18.47 -14.69
CA LYS A 464 15.97 -19.92 -14.57
C LYS A 464 15.25 -20.57 -13.40
N THR A 465 15.05 -19.85 -12.29
CA THR A 465 14.37 -20.41 -11.12
C THR A 465 12.87 -20.54 -11.39
N ARG A 466 12.35 -21.76 -11.22
CA ARG A 466 10.92 -22.10 -11.28
C ARG A 466 10.37 -22.24 -9.88
N THR A 467 9.11 -21.84 -9.68
CA THR A 467 8.41 -21.87 -8.37
C THR A 467 7.17 -22.75 -8.44
#